data_76e634b64c600be75b5d5121fb4b906f
#
_entry.id   76e634b64c600be75b5d5121fb4b906f
#
_cell.length_a   1.000
_cell.length_b   1.000
_cell.length_c   1.000
_cell.angle_alpha   90.00
_cell.angle_beta   90.00
_cell.angle_gamma   90.00
#
_symmetry.space_group_name_H-M   'P 1'
#
loop_
_entity.id
_entity.type
_entity.pdbx_description
1 polymer ?
#
loop_
_entity_poly.entity_id
_entity_poly.type
_entity_poly.pdbx_seq_one_letter_code
_entity_poly.pdbx_strand_id
1 'polypeptide(L)'
;YYGLTSLQHRGQESCGLAVSRTDGERGNVQFHKDLGLVSEVLREDTIRNMEGDLGIGHVRYSTTGASVAENAQPLVLSYIKGTLALAHNGNLINTPELKWELIQNGAIFHTTTDSEVIAFHVARERVHSKTVEEAVLKTARKLKGGYALVIMSPRKLIGVRDPLGLKPLCLGKRDNTYVLASE
;
A
#
# COMPACT_ATOMS: atom_id res chain seq x y z
N TYR A 1 -5.46 9.07 11.17
CA TYR A 1 -5.98 10.36 10.71
C TYR A 1 -4.92 11.46 10.82
N TYR A 2 -4.45 11.80 12.03
CA TYR A 2 -3.52 12.93 12.26
C TYR A 2 -2.22 12.79 11.46
N GLY A 3 -1.66 11.59 11.34
CA GLY A 3 -0.47 11.36 10.51
C GLY A 3 -0.72 11.68 9.03
N LEU A 4 -1.86 11.27 8.47
CA LEU A 4 -2.22 11.60 7.10
C LEU A 4 -2.50 13.10 6.92
N THR A 5 -3.12 13.75 7.90
CA THR A 5 -3.32 15.21 7.90
C THR A 5 -1.98 15.93 7.87
N SER A 6 -1.00 15.48 8.66
CA SER A 6 0.37 16.04 8.64
C SER A 6 1.08 15.83 7.30
N LEU A 7 0.77 14.75 6.59
CA LEU A 7 1.32 14.44 5.28
C LEU A 7 0.53 15.08 4.11
N GLN A 8 -0.56 15.82 4.36
CA GLN A 8 -1.45 16.35 3.33
C GLN A 8 -0.73 17.24 2.30
N HIS A 9 0.35 17.92 2.69
CA HIS A 9 1.17 18.72 1.79
C HIS A 9 1.88 17.90 0.70
N ARG A 10 1.98 16.57 0.88
CA ARG A 10 2.57 15.63 -0.09
C ARG A 10 1.57 15.07 -1.09
N GLY A 11 0.28 15.25 -0.87
CA GLY A 11 -0.75 14.79 -1.79
C GLY A 11 -2.13 15.32 -1.42
N GLN A 12 -2.82 15.92 -2.39
CA GLN A 12 -4.11 16.57 -2.20
C GLN A 12 -5.21 16.03 -3.14
N GLU A 13 -4.87 15.04 -3.95
CA GLU A 13 -5.78 14.50 -4.96
C GLU A 13 -6.71 13.43 -4.40
N SER A 14 -6.14 12.51 -3.66
CA SER A 14 -6.90 11.43 -3.02
C SER A 14 -6.19 10.97 -1.76
N CYS A 15 -6.93 10.33 -0.89
CA CYS A 15 -6.37 9.70 0.31
C CYS A 15 -7.13 8.44 0.68
N GLY A 16 -6.56 7.66 1.59
CA GLY A 16 -7.20 6.48 2.10
C GLY A 16 -6.48 5.89 3.30
N LEU A 17 -7.20 5.01 3.97
CA LEU A 17 -6.79 4.29 5.15
C LEU A 17 -7.22 2.83 5.03
N ALA A 18 -6.35 1.92 5.44
CA ALA A 18 -6.68 0.51 5.63
C ALA A 18 -6.23 0.08 7.03
N VAL A 19 -7.08 -0.65 7.75
CA VAL A 19 -6.83 -1.13 9.11
C VAL A 19 -7.13 -2.61 9.23
N SER A 20 -6.45 -3.27 10.16
CA SER A 20 -6.64 -4.68 10.49
C SER A 20 -6.49 -4.91 11.99
N ARG A 21 -7.15 -5.94 12.48
CA ARG A 21 -6.95 -6.47 13.84
C ARG A 21 -6.03 -7.67 13.79
N THR A 22 -4.91 -7.58 14.49
CA THR A 22 -3.89 -8.66 14.52
C THR A 22 -4.31 -9.87 15.35
N ASP A 23 -5.29 -9.70 16.25
CA ASP A 23 -5.86 -10.73 17.13
C ASP A 23 -7.07 -11.48 16.51
N GLY A 24 -7.56 -11.03 15.34
CA GLY A 24 -8.71 -11.64 14.66
C GLY A 24 -8.42 -13.06 14.13
N GLU A 25 -9.42 -13.96 14.21
CA GLU A 25 -9.30 -15.33 13.68
C GLU A 25 -9.00 -15.38 12.18
N ARG A 26 -9.57 -14.45 11.40
CA ARG A 26 -9.24 -14.20 9.99
C ARG A 26 -9.11 -12.72 9.83
N GLY A 27 -7.88 -12.26 9.67
CA GLY A 27 -7.61 -10.85 9.50
C GLY A 27 -8.46 -10.24 8.39
N ASN A 28 -9.48 -9.50 8.80
CA ASN A 28 -10.28 -8.69 7.90
C ASN A 28 -9.62 -7.33 7.81
N VAL A 29 -9.31 -6.90 6.60
CA VAL A 29 -8.80 -5.54 6.34
C VAL A 29 -9.99 -4.67 5.97
N GLN A 30 -10.31 -3.73 6.86
CA GLN A 30 -11.27 -2.66 6.56
C GLN A 30 -10.53 -1.53 5.86
N PHE A 31 -11.13 -0.90 4.87
CA PHE A 31 -10.51 0.24 4.19
C PHE A 31 -11.54 1.24 3.72
N HIS A 32 -11.10 2.48 3.64
CA HIS A 32 -11.84 3.57 3.01
C HIS A 32 -10.86 4.46 2.27
N LYS A 33 -11.18 4.81 1.03
CA LYS A 33 -10.37 5.68 0.17
C LYS A 33 -11.26 6.38 -0.85
N ASP A 34 -10.92 7.61 -1.18
CA ASP A 34 -11.62 8.38 -2.21
C ASP A 34 -10.76 9.56 -2.69
N LEU A 35 -11.29 10.28 -3.68
CA LEU A 35 -10.76 11.56 -4.12
C LEU A 35 -11.06 12.63 -3.07
N GLY A 36 -10.12 13.53 -2.82
CA GLY A 36 -10.26 14.65 -1.91
C GLY A 36 -9.22 14.67 -0.79
N LEU A 37 -9.36 15.65 0.08
CA LEU A 37 -8.49 15.86 1.24
C LEU A 37 -8.81 14.87 2.37
N VAL A 38 -7.84 14.66 3.26
CA VAL A 38 -8.01 13.76 4.43
C VAL A 38 -9.24 14.11 5.25
N SER A 39 -9.51 15.40 5.46
CA SER A 39 -10.68 15.88 6.22
C SER A 39 -12.02 15.64 5.52
N GLU A 40 -12.01 15.50 4.20
CA GLU A 40 -13.21 15.28 3.41
C GLU A 40 -13.54 13.78 3.28
N VAL A 41 -12.50 12.97 3.07
CA VAL A 41 -12.60 11.52 2.84
C VAL A 41 -12.70 10.74 4.15
N LEU A 42 -11.82 11.03 5.11
CA LEU A 42 -11.74 10.32 6.39
C LEU A 42 -12.52 11.08 7.46
N ARG A 43 -13.83 11.09 7.34
CA ARG A 43 -14.73 11.73 8.31
C ARG A 43 -14.78 10.96 9.62
N GLU A 44 -15.26 11.62 10.66
CA GLU A 44 -15.31 11.05 12.01
C GLU A 44 -16.16 9.76 12.07
N ASP A 45 -17.29 9.73 11.38
CA ASP A 45 -18.14 8.54 11.26
C ASP A 45 -17.44 7.39 10.56
N THR A 46 -16.69 7.68 9.49
CA THR A 46 -15.89 6.70 8.77
C THR A 46 -14.81 6.09 9.68
N ILE A 47 -14.06 6.95 10.40
CA ILE A 47 -12.95 6.51 11.26
C ILE A 47 -13.44 5.72 12.47
N ARG A 48 -14.54 6.15 13.09
CA ARG A 48 -15.11 5.46 14.25
C ARG A 48 -15.51 4.01 13.98
N ASN A 49 -15.86 3.70 12.75
CA ASN A 49 -16.26 2.36 12.32
C ASN A 49 -15.06 1.49 11.87
N MET A 50 -13.85 2.05 11.81
CA MET A 50 -12.63 1.34 11.42
C MET A 50 -11.83 0.96 12.67
N GLU A 51 -12.00 -0.28 13.12
CA GLU A 51 -11.31 -0.82 14.29
C GLU A 51 -10.10 -1.66 13.90
N GLY A 52 -8.96 -1.38 14.52
CA GLY A 52 -7.73 -2.13 14.30
C GLY A 52 -6.57 -1.64 15.16
N ASP A 53 -5.58 -2.49 15.31
CA ASP A 53 -4.29 -2.23 15.98
C ASP A 53 -3.14 -2.10 14.98
N LEU A 54 -3.41 -2.35 13.71
CA LEU A 54 -2.48 -2.25 12.59
C LEU A 54 -3.15 -1.47 11.45
N GLY A 55 -2.47 -0.49 10.88
CA GLY A 55 -3.03 0.29 9.79
C GLY A 55 -1.98 0.92 8.88
N ILE A 56 -2.37 1.17 7.64
CA ILE A 56 -1.61 1.95 6.68
C ILE A 56 -2.50 3.01 6.04
N GLY A 57 -1.91 4.14 5.70
CA GLY A 57 -2.60 5.21 5.00
C GLY A 57 -1.74 5.86 3.93
N HIS A 58 -2.38 6.58 3.03
CA HIS A 58 -1.71 7.26 1.93
C HIS A 58 -2.45 8.55 1.57
N VAL A 59 -1.68 9.57 1.22
CA VAL A 59 -2.14 10.78 0.52
C VAL A 59 -1.47 10.81 -0.84
N ARG A 60 -2.25 10.97 -1.91
CA ARG A 60 -1.77 10.85 -3.28
C ARG A 60 -1.65 12.21 -3.95
N TYR A 61 -0.51 12.40 -4.61
CA TYR A 61 -0.30 13.38 -5.65
C TYR A 61 -0.04 12.62 -6.96
N SER A 62 -0.86 12.81 -7.99
CA SER A 62 -0.71 12.03 -9.21
C SER A 62 0.54 12.45 -9.99
N THR A 63 1.49 11.53 -10.07
CA THR A 63 2.62 11.60 -10.99
C THR A 63 2.39 10.73 -12.23
N THR A 64 1.65 9.64 -12.06
CA THR A 64 1.27 8.68 -13.09
C THR A 64 -0.12 8.11 -12.81
N GLY A 65 -0.89 7.87 -13.87
CA GLY A 65 -2.27 7.37 -13.78
C GLY A 65 -3.32 8.50 -13.69
N ALA A 66 -4.56 8.16 -14.05
CA ALA A 66 -5.67 9.08 -14.01
C ALA A 66 -6.06 9.46 -12.57
N SER A 67 -6.65 10.65 -12.41
CA SER A 67 -7.23 11.10 -11.15
C SER A 67 -8.63 10.49 -11.01
N VAL A 68 -8.67 9.23 -10.58
CA VAL A 68 -9.89 8.44 -10.36
C VAL A 68 -9.79 7.69 -9.03
N ALA A 69 -10.93 7.42 -8.40
CA ALA A 69 -10.98 6.81 -7.07
C ALA A 69 -10.33 5.41 -7.02
N GLU A 70 -10.35 4.67 -8.13
CA GLU A 70 -9.70 3.36 -8.26
C GLU A 70 -8.19 3.44 -8.02
N ASN A 71 -7.57 4.55 -8.45
CA ASN A 71 -6.15 4.81 -8.28
C ASN A 71 -5.77 5.35 -6.88
N ALA A 72 -6.75 5.67 -6.04
CA ALA A 72 -6.50 6.06 -4.66
C ALA A 72 -5.87 4.89 -3.88
N GLN A 73 -4.98 5.22 -2.96
CA GLN A 73 -4.28 4.26 -2.13
C GLN A 73 -4.70 4.40 -0.64
N PRO A 74 -4.56 3.35 0.17
CA PRO A 74 -3.93 2.05 -0.11
C PRO A 74 -4.68 1.23 -1.15
N LEU A 75 -3.92 0.48 -1.96
CA LEU A 75 -4.48 -0.56 -2.79
C LEU A 75 -4.72 -1.80 -1.94
N VAL A 76 -5.95 -2.31 -1.93
CA VAL A 76 -6.34 -3.48 -1.15
C VAL A 76 -6.74 -4.61 -2.10
N LEU A 77 -6.08 -5.75 -1.97
CA LEU A 77 -6.32 -6.94 -2.77
C LEU A 77 -6.69 -8.13 -1.88
N SER A 78 -7.68 -8.89 -2.30
CA SER A 78 -7.96 -10.22 -1.74
C SER A 78 -7.47 -11.31 -2.68
N TYR A 79 -6.76 -12.28 -2.13
CA TYR A 79 -6.20 -13.39 -2.88
C TYR A 79 -6.18 -14.67 -2.03
N ILE A 80 -5.74 -15.78 -2.57
CA ILE A 80 -5.84 -17.12 -1.94
C ILE A 80 -5.20 -17.22 -0.53
N LYS A 81 -4.24 -16.36 -0.19
CA LYS A 81 -3.59 -16.35 1.14
C LYS A 81 -4.18 -15.27 2.10
N GLY A 82 -5.24 -14.59 1.70
CA GLY A 82 -5.90 -13.56 2.50
C GLY A 82 -5.93 -12.20 1.82
N THR A 83 -5.76 -11.15 2.58
CA THR A 83 -5.80 -9.76 2.10
C THR A 83 -4.42 -9.11 2.21
N LEU A 84 -4.11 -8.28 1.25
CA LEU A 84 -2.92 -7.44 1.20
C LEU A 84 -3.35 -6.00 0.98
N ALA A 85 -2.81 -5.06 1.75
CA ALA A 85 -2.92 -3.63 1.49
C ALA A 85 -1.53 -3.05 1.20
N LEU A 86 -1.43 -2.14 0.23
CA LEU A 86 -0.16 -1.56 -0.23
C LEU A 86 -0.30 -0.05 -0.43
N ALA A 87 0.63 0.70 0.16
CA ALA A 87 0.86 2.10 -0.14
C ALA A 87 2.24 2.27 -0.77
N HIS A 88 2.31 3.05 -1.85
CA HIS A 88 3.49 3.24 -2.68
C HIS A 88 3.77 4.73 -2.90
N ASN A 89 4.94 5.15 -2.52
CA ASN A 89 5.50 6.45 -2.88
C ASN A 89 6.66 6.23 -3.85
N GLY A 90 6.48 6.63 -5.09
CA GLY A 90 7.52 6.49 -6.10
C GLY A 90 7.01 6.19 -7.49
N ASN A 91 7.91 5.72 -8.33
CA ASN A 91 7.63 5.32 -9.70
C ASN A 91 8.62 4.27 -10.18
N LEU A 92 8.11 3.20 -10.80
CA LEU A 92 8.92 2.15 -11.39
C LEU A 92 9.22 2.48 -12.86
N ILE A 93 10.45 2.23 -13.27
CA ILE A 93 10.87 2.39 -14.67
C ILE A 93 10.64 1.13 -15.52
N ASN A 94 10.40 -0.02 -14.89
CA ASN A 94 10.15 -1.29 -15.56
C ASN A 94 8.71 -1.81 -15.39
N THR A 95 7.77 -0.91 -15.14
CA THR A 95 6.33 -1.26 -15.05
C THR A 95 5.80 -2.01 -16.27
N PRO A 96 6.12 -1.62 -17.53
CA PRO A 96 5.60 -2.32 -18.70
C PRO A 96 6.00 -3.80 -18.76
N GLU A 97 7.26 -4.11 -18.47
CA GLU A 97 7.78 -5.48 -18.48
C GLU A 97 7.11 -6.34 -17.39
N LEU A 98 7.03 -5.79 -16.17
CA LEU A 98 6.41 -6.47 -15.04
C LEU A 98 4.91 -6.69 -15.27
N LYS A 99 4.23 -5.71 -15.82
CA LYS A 99 2.81 -5.80 -16.16
C LYS A 99 2.55 -6.84 -17.24
N TRP A 100 3.39 -6.85 -18.27
CA TRP A 100 3.31 -7.83 -19.35
C TRP A 100 3.46 -9.27 -18.85
N GLU A 101 4.45 -9.53 -17.97
CA GLU A 101 4.62 -10.83 -17.32
C GLU A 101 3.35 -11.31 -16.61
N LEU A 102 2.64 -10.41 -15.93
CA LEU A 102 1.40 -10.72 -15.22
C LEU A 102 0.24 -10.98 -16.20
N ILE A 103 0.08 -10.16 -17.23
CA ILE A 103 -0.98 -10.31 -18.26
C ILE A 103 -0.87 -11.66 -18.96
N GLN A 104 0.34 -12.09 -19.33
CA GLN A 104 0.57 -13.39 -19.95
C GLN A 104 0.17 -14.57 -19.03
N ASN A 105 0.08 -14.34 -17.74
CA ASN A 105 -0.39 -15.31 -16.75
C ASN A 105 -1.84 -15.06 -16.28
N GLY A 106 -2.62 -14.31 -17.06
CA GLY A 106 -4.05 -14.10 -16.85
C GLY A 106 -4.42 -13.00 -15.85
N ALA A 107 -3.50 -12.12 -15.45
CA ALA A 107 -3.85 -11.00 -14.57
C ALA A 107 -4.71 -9.96 -15.31
N ILE A 108 -5.75 -9.50 -14.63
CA ILE A 108 -6.64 -8.43 -15.08
C ILE A 108 -6.39 -7.23 -14.15
N PHE A 109 -6.08 -6.07 -14.76
CA PHE A 109 -5.79 -4.84 -14.04
C PHE A 109 -7.01 -3.93 -13.97
N HIS A 110 -7.24 -3.34 -12.81
CA HIS A 110 -8.35 -2.41 -12.55
C HIS A 110 -7.88 -0.96 -12.45
N THR A 111 -6.59 -0.76 -12.22
CA THR A 111 -5.99 0.57 -12.08
C THR A 111 -4.98 0.84 -13.21
N THR A 112 -4.57 2.09 -13.33
CA THR A 112 -3.52 2.50 -14.27
C THR A 112 -2.17 2.72 -13.57
N THR A 113 -2.06 2.32 -12.28
CA THR A 113 -0.89 2.57 -11.45
C THR A 113 0.09 1.40 -11.45
N ASP A 114 1.37 1.70 -11.26
CA ASP A 114 2.42 0.71 -11.02
C ASP A 114 2.26 0.02 -9.65
N SER A 115 1.56 0.65 -8.72
CA SER A 115 1.23 0.07 -7.41
C SER A 115 0.46 -1.24 -7.51
N GLU A 116 -0.47 -1.35 -8.47
CA GLU A 116 -1.21 -2.58 -8.71
C GLU A 116 -0.30 -3.69 -9.26
N VAL A 117 0.64 -3.32 -10.13
CA VAL A 117 1.64 -4.26 -10.66
C VAL A 117 2.50 -4.83 -9.52
N ILE A 118 2.95 -3.96 -8.59
CA ILE A 118 3.70 -4.38 -7.40
C ILE A 118 2.86 -5.35 -6.54
N ALA A 119 1.61 -4.98 -6.25
CA ALA A 119 0.74 -5.76 -5.38
C ALA A 119 0.43 -7.14 -5.98
N PHE A 120 0.20 -7.23 -7.29
CA PHE A 120 0.01 -8.51 -8.00
C PHE A 120 1.28 -9.38 -7.95
N HIS A 121 2.47 -8.81 -8.13
CA HIS A 121 3.72 -9.57 -7.99
C HIS A 121 3.91 -10.10 -6.56
N VAL A 122 3.63 -9.29 -5.54
CA VAL A 122 3.70 -9.75 -4.14
C VAL A 122 2.70 -10.88 -3.89
N ALA A 123 1.45 -10.75 -4.36
CA ALA A 123 0.43 -11.77 -4.20
C ALA A 123 0.82 -13.09 -4.90
N ARG A 124 1.35 -13.01 -6.13
CA ARG A 124 1.84 -14.15 -6.91
C ARG A 124 3.03 -14.85 -6.23
N GLU A 125 4.04 -14.08 -5.82
CA GLU A 125 5.19 -14.64 -5.10
C GLU A 125 4.76 -15.28 -3.77
N ARG A 126 3.75 -14.72 -3.09
CA ARG A 126 3.26 -15.25 -1.82
C ARG A 126 2.60 -16.63 -1.94
N VAL A 127 2.06 -16.98 -3.10
CA VAL A 127 1.53 -18.34 -3.34
C VAL A 127 2.64 -19.39 -3.20
N HIS A 128 3.85 -19.06 -3.63
CA HIS A 128 5.01 -19.96 -3.65
C HIS A 128 6.04 -19.70 -2.53
N SER A 129 5.80 -18.72 -1.67
CA SER A 129 6.69 -18.37 -0.56
C SER A 129 6.09 -18.83 0.76
N LYS A 130 6.95 -19.20 1.71
CA LYS A 130 6.54 -19.62 3.07
C LYS A 130 5.96 -18.44 3.86
N THR A 131 6.53 -17.25 3.69
CA THR A 131 6.13 -16.04 4.43
C THR A 131 5.85 -14.87 3.48
N VAL A 132 5.13 -13.84 3.96
CA VAL A 132 4.87 -12.63 3.18
C VAL A 132 6.16 -11.83 2.98
N GLU A 133 7.07 -11.83 3.95
CA GLU A 133 8.37 -11.15 3.88
C GLU A 133 9.22 -11.73 2.75
N GLU A 134 9.24 -13.06 2.61
CA GLU A 134 9.94 -13.72 1.49
C GLU A 134 9.36 -13.31 0.14
N ALA A 135 8.03 -13.25 0.03
CA ALA A 135 7.36 -12.81 -1.19
C ALA A 135 7.67 -11.35 -1.54
N VAL A 136 7.63 -10.47 -0.54
CA VAL A 136 7.97 -9.06 -0.69
C VAL A 136 9.44 -8.91 -1.13
N LEU A 137 10.37 -9.64 -0.52
CA LEU A 137 11.79 -9.60 -0.88
C LEU A 137 12.03 -10.07 -2.33
N LYS A 138 11.37 -11.17 -2.75
CA LYS A 138 11.45 -11.66 -4.13
C LYS A 138 10.91 -10.63 -5.13
N THR A 139 9.79 -10.00 -4.79
CA THR A 139 9.22 -8.93 -5.61
C THR A 139 10.16 -7.73 -5.67
N ALA A 140 10.65 -7.23 -4.54
CA ALA A 140 11.53 -6.06 -4.48
C ALA A 140 12.80 -6.21 -5.35
N ARG A 141 13.33 -7.42 -5.48
CA ARG A 141 14.47 -7.70 -6.37
C ARG A 141 14.17 -7.53 -7.86
N LYS A 142 12.89 -7.57 -8.26
CA LYS A 142 12.46 -7.36 -9.64
C LYS A 142 12.19 -5.88 -9.95
N LEU A 143 11.91 -5.07 -8.91
CA LEU A 143 11.53 -3.68 -9.08
C LEU A 143 12.74 -2.82 -9.45
N LYS A 144 12.57 -1.93 -10.43
CA LYS A 144 13.56 -0.93 -10.84
C LYS A 144 12.94 0.46 -10.78
N GLY A 145 13.64 1.41 -10.17
CA GLY A 145 13.18 2.79 -9.99
C GLY A 145 13.33 3.26 -8.55
N GLY A 146 12.80 4.44 -8.25
CA GLY A 146 12.76 4.99 -6.90
C GLY A 146 11.42 4.71 -6.24
N TYR A 147 11.42 3.97 -5.12
CA TYR A 147 10.19 3.62 -4.43
C TYR A 147 10.36 3.47 -2.92
N ALA A 148 9.32 3.80 -2.19
CA ALA A 148 9.10 3.40 -0.82
C ALA A 148 7.72 2.75 -0.71
N LEU A 149 7.65 1.55 -0.12
CA LEU A 149 6.43 0.79 0.02
C LEU A 149 6.12 0.57 1.50
N VAL A 150 4.86 0.67 1.84
CA VAL A 150 4.33 0.14 3.10
C VAL A 150 3.29 -0.92 2.74
N ILE A 151 3.54 -2.13 3.15
CA ILE A 151 2.72 -3.30 2.83
C ILE A 151 2.16 -3.87 4.12
N MET A 152 0.85 -4.07 4.15
CA MET A 152 0.15 -4.64 5.29
C MET A 152 -0.53 -5.94 4.88
N SER A 153 -0.23 -7.01 5.59
CA SER A 153 -1.10 -8.19 5.68
C SER A 153 -1.96 -8.07 6.94
N PRO A 154 -2.95 -8.95 7.16
CA PRO A 154 -3.78 -8.84 8.37
C PRO A 154 -3.02 -8.82 9.71
N ARG A 155 -1.76 -9.29 9.74
CA ARG A 155 -0.97 -9.41 10.99
C ARG A 155 0.42 -8.80 10.92
N LYS A 156 0.82 -8.22 9.79
CA LYS A 156 2.19 -7.73 9.61
C LYS A 156 2.23 -6.44 8.85
N LEU A 157 3.12 -5.57 9.26
CA LEU A 157 3.49 -4.34 8.57
C LEU A 157 4.92 -4.48 8.07
N ILE A 158 5.15 -4.20 6.77
CA ILE A 158 6.43 -4.34 6.11
C ILE A 158 6.75 -3.05 5.39
N GLY A 159 7.89 -2.45 5.70
CA GLY A 159 8.45 -1.34 4.95
C GLY A 159 9.49 -1.83 3.95
N VAL A 160 9.47 -1.29 2.74
CA VAL A 160 10.46 -1.55 1.70
C VAL A 160 10.92 -0.23 1.11
N ARG A 161 12.21 -0.07 0.96
CA ARG A 161 12.82 1.09 0.33
C ARG A 161 13.67 0.67 -0.86
N ASP A 162 13.69 1.47 -1.92
CA ASP A 162 14.55 1.18 -3.07
C ASP A 162 16.04 1.11 -2.67
N PRO A 163 16.85 0.31 -3.37
CA PRO A 163 18.26 0.08 -2.99
C PRO A 163 19.13 1.33 -2.97
N LEU A 164 18.76 2.37 -3.72
CA LEU A 164 19.48 3.64 -3.78
C LEU A 164 18.96 4.66 -2.77
N GLY A 165 17.84 4.34 -2.09
CA GLY A 165 17.23 5.22 -1.12
C GLY A 165 16.68 6.52 -1.70
N LEU A 166 16.21 6.49 -2.96
CA LEU A 166 15.70 7.67 -3.67
C LEU A 166 14.40 8.20 -3.07
N LYS A 167 13.57 7.32 -2.53
CA LYS A 167 12.35 7.72 -1.82
C LYS A 167 12.54 7.56 -0.31
N PRO A 168 12.08 8.55 0.49
CA PRO A 168 12.22 8.49 1.93
C PRO A 168 11.32 7.42 2.53
N LEU A 169 11.83 6.72 3.54
CA LEU A 169 11.07 5.85 4.44
C LEU A 169 11.78 5.83 5.79
N CYS A 170 11.09 6.28 6.82
CA CYS A 170 11.59 6.38 8.18
C CYS A 170 10.90 5.35 9.08
N LEU A 171 11.65 4.80 10.02
CA LEU A 171 11.12 3.97 11.10
C LEU A 171 11.17 4.78 12.39
N GLY A 172 10.00 5.00 12.97
CA GLY A 172 9.85 5.63 14.28
C GLY A 172 9.35 4.65 15.33
N LYS A 173 9.61 4.96 16.60
CA LYS A 173 9.05 4.24 17.74
C LYS A 173 8.54 5.24 18.77
N ARG A 174 7.33 5.03 19.24
CA ARG A 174 6.75 5.75 20.38
C ARG A 174 6.13 4.75 21.33
N ASP A 175 6.65 4.66 22.52
CA ASP A 175 6.26 3.66 23.51
C ASP A 175 6.35 2.23 22.93
N ASN A 176 5.24 1.51 22.86
CA ASN A 176 5.15 0.18 22.25
C ASN A 176 4.67 0.18 20.79
N THR A 177 4.53 1.36 20.18
CA THR A 177 4.05 1.51 18.80
C THR A 177 5.21 1.79 17.86
N TYR A 178 5.23 1.08 16.73
CA TYR A 178 6.15 1.34 15.62
C TYR A 178 5.41 2.03 14.47
N VAL A 179 6.08 2.97 13.84
CA VAL A 179 5.55 3.75 12.73
C VAL A 179 6.53 3.72 11.56
N LEU A 180 6.03 3.43 10.38
CA LEU A 180 6.72 3.62 9.11
C LEU A 180 6.10 4.83 8.42
N ALA A 181 6.91 5.81 8.07
CA ALA A 181 6.45 7.04 7.42
C ALA A 181 7.44 7.53 6.38
N SER A 182 6.96 8.33 5.44
CA SER A 182 7.82 9.00 4.45
C SER A 182 8.54 10.23 5.02
N GLU A 183 8.13 10.72 6.17
CA GLU A 183 8.79 11.76 6.96
C GLU A 183 8.34 11.73 8.41
#